data_7a53e86766124bdafb1839afacdeb950
#
_entry.id   7a53e86766124bdafb1839afacdeb950
#
_cell.length_a   1.000
_cell.length_b   1.000
_cell.length_c   1.000
_cell.angle_alpha   90.00
_cell.angle_beta   90.00
_cell.angle_gamma   90.00
#
_symmetry.space_group_name_H-M   'P 1'
#
loop_
_entity.id
_entity.type
_entity.pdbx_description
1 polymer ?
#
loop_
_entity_poly.entity_id
_entity_poly.type
_entity_poly.pdbx_seq_one_letter_code
_entity_poly.pdbx_strand_id
1 'polypeptide(L)'
;IVEKGKKYRYLFSGDIGRGGDDILRDPDSVEDVDFLHIESTYGDRLHSPRKDATEEVHRYVNAALEKNALVLIPSFSLGRTQDIVYALHQLTLEKRLPKVPIFVDSPLSVNTTEVYRLHPECFNQEIYEFLQSGTNPFGMDNLTYIRELSHSMKLNDINEPAIIISASGMCEAGRIRHHLKNHIGKPNTLVLFIGYCAANTLGAYILDGNKQVNIFGKPYPVRAQIAQIDSFSGHADRDELLHYVGNLTGSLKKIVVSH
;
A
#
# COMPACT_ATOMS: atom_id res chain seq x y z
N ILE A 1 26.51 19.98 7.64
CA ILE A 1 26.40 21.42 7.98
C ILE A 1 27.69 21.84 8.65
N VAL A 2 28.21 23.02 8.33
CA VAL A 2 29.39 23.61 8.98
C VAL A 2 28.99 24.95 9.59
N GLU A 3 29.18 25.10 10.90
CA GLU A 3 28.93 26.34 11.63
C GLU A 3 30.14 26.69 12.46
N LYS A 4 30.67 27.93 12.32
CA LYS A 4 31.86 28.43 13.06
C LYS A 4 33.03 27.44 13.06
N GLY A 5 33.30 26.78 11.90
CA GLY A 5 34.36 25.79 11.74
C GLY A 5 34.08 24.38 12.31
N LYS A 6 32.96 24.18 12.96
CA LYS A 6 32.53 22.85 13.41
C LYS A 6 31.67 22.18 12.35
N LYS A 7 31.92 20.89 12.09
CA LYS A 7 31.11 20.06 11.22
C LYS A 7 30.02 19.36 12.04
N TYR A 8 28.79 19.35 11.52
CA TYR A 8 27.64 18.67 12.09
C TYR A 8 27.01 17.75 11.05
N ARG A 9 26.57 16.57 11.48
CA ARG A 9 25.76 15.66 10.69
C ARG A 9 24.29 15.88 11.01
N TYR A 10 23.53 16.26 10.00
CA TYR A 10 22.08 16.39 10.07
C TYR A 10 21.46 15.22 9.28
N LEU A 11 20.65 14.43 9.95
CA LEU A 11 19.88 13.35 9.35
C LEU A 11 18.42 13.78 9.18
N PHE A 12 17.93 13.69 7.97
CA PHE A 12 16.52 13.82 7.65
C PHE A 12 16.00 12.44 7.25
N SER A 13 15.07 11.89 8.04
CA SER A 13 14.63 10.49 7.85
C SER A 13 13.78 10.29 6.59
N GLY A 14 13.03 11.30 6.17
CA GLY A 14 11.88 11.05 5.32
C GLY A 14 10.91 10.09 6.01
N ASP A 15 10.19 9.31 5.23
CA ASP A 15 9.36 8.21 5.72
C ASP A 15 10.28 7.00 5.96
N ILE A 16 10.41 6.58 7.22
CA ILE A 16 11.37 5.52 7.59
C ILE A 16 10.88 4.16 7.12
N GLY A 17 9.57 3.94 7.08
CA GLY A 17 9.01 2.63 6.84
C GLY A 17 9.06 1.73 8.09
N ARG A 18 8.65 0.51 7.91
CA ARG A 18 8.60 -0.52 8.96
C ARG A 18 9.75 -1.52 8.76
N GLY A 19 10.26 -2.07 9.84
CA GLY A 19 11.15 -3.21 9.78
C GLY A 19 10.43 -4.48 9.27
N GLY A 20 11.18 -5.40 8.67
CA GLY A 20 10.65 -6.66 8.15
C GLY A 20 9.71 -6.46 6.96
N ASP A 21 10.05 -5.57 6.03
CA ASP A 21 9.31 -5.36 4.78
C ASP A 21 9.39 -6.60 3.89
N ASP A 22 8.25 -7.01 3.30
CA ASP A 22 8.18 -8.22 2.47
C ASP A 22 8.94 -8.07 1.14
N ILE A 23 9.25 -6.83 0.73
CA ILE A 23 9.90 -6.52 -0.55
C ILE A 23 11.22 -5.79 -0.36
N LEU A 24 11.21 -4.72 0.43
CA LEU A 24 12.36 -3.81 0.57
C LEU A 24 13.23 -4.20 1.76
N ARG A 25 14.48 -3.78 1.72
CA ARG A 25 15.40 -3.89 2.87
C ARG A 25 14.95 -2.97 4.00
N ASP A 26 15.31 -3.35 5.21
CA ASP A 26 15.10 -2.50 6.38
C ASP A 26 15.85 -1.17 6.24
N PRO A 27 15.38 -0.11 6.93
CA PRO A 27 16.07 1.17 6.96
C PRO A 27 17.51 1.04 7.48
N ASP A 28 18.46 1.66 6.77
CA ASP A 28 19.87 1.67 7.20
C ASP A 28 20.05 2.46 8.49
N SER A 29 20.87 1.96 9.40
CA SER A 29 21.33 2.73 10.56
C SER A 29 22.37 3.76 10.13
N VAL A 30 22.34 4.95 10.75
CA VAL A 30 23.26 6.05 10.43
C VAL A 30 24.12 6.39 11.66
N GLU A 31 25.43 6.48 11.43
CA GLU A 31 26.38 6.78 12.51
C GLU A 31 26.69 8.28 12.64
N ASP A 32 27.15 8.68 13.82
CA ASP A 32 27.64 10.03 14.16
C ASP A 32 26.64 11.15 13.87
N VAL A 33 25.37 10.96 14.20
CA VAL A 33 24.30 11.95 13.99
C VAL A 33 24.29 12.99 15.12
N ASP A 34 24.37 14.27 14.74
CA ASP A 34 24.24 15.41 15.69
C ASP A 34 22.79 15.93 15.80
N PHE A 35 22.08 15.97 14.67
CA PHE A 35 20.71 16.48 14.59
C PHE A 35 19.86 15.51 13.75
N LEU A 36 18.72 15.15 14.30
CA LEU A 36 17.76 14.28 13.63
C LEU A 36 16.46 15.04 13.35
N HIS A 37 15.97 14.95 12.13
CA HIS A 37 14.60 15.30 11.77
C HIS A 37 13.90 14.01 11.35
N ILE A 38 12.88 13.60 12.11
CA ILE A 38 12.23 12.31 11.98
C ILE A 38 10.72 12.46 11.78
N GLU A 39 10.13 11.56 10.98
CA GLU A 39 8.68 11.43 10.89
C GLU A 39 8.06 11.04 12.23
N SER A 40 6.76 11.28 12.38
CA SER A 40 5.98 10.82 13.54
C SER A 40 4.54 10.46 13.18
N THR A 41 4.33 10.02 11.94
CA THR A 41 3.00 9.71 11.37
C THR A 41 2.18 8.79 12.27
N TYR A 42 2.80 7.77 12.86
CA TYR A 42 2.18 6.86 13.82
C TYR A 42 2.93 6.81 15.16
N GLY A 43 3.52 7.94 15.57
CA GLY A 43 4.25 8.03 16.83
C GLY A 43 3.40 7.87 18.10
N ASP A 44 2.07 7.82 17.97
CA ASP A 44 1.11 7.70 19.07
C ASP A 44 0.48 6.30 19.20
N ARG A 45 0.80 5.35 18.30
CA ARG A 45 0.14 4.03 18.27
C ARG A 45 1.06 2.92 17.75
N LEU A 46 0.58 1.69 17.85
CA LEU A 46 1.22 0.51 17.26
C LEU A 46 0.39 -0.01 16.09
N HIS A 47 1.06 -0.62 15.13
CA HIS A 47 0.42 -1.34 14.03
C HIS A 47 0.17 -2.81 14.38
N SER A 48 -0.75 -3.43 13.65
CA SER A 48 -0.84 -4.89 13.60
C SER A 48 0.46 -5.50 13.05
N PRO A 49 0.85 -6.69 13.51
CA PRO A 49 2.06 -7.35 13.02
C PRO A 49 2.04 -7.51 11.50
N ARG A 50 3.11 -7.09 10.82
CA ARG A 50 3.21 -7.13 9.35
C ARG A 50 3.08 -8.55 8.79
N LYS A 51 3.61 -9.55 9.50
CA LYS A 51 3.51 -10.97 9.15
C LYS A 51 2.09 -11.50 8.92
N ASP A 52 1.09 -10.79 9.43
CA ASP A 52 -0.32 -11.17 9.28
C ASP A 52 -0.96 -10.54 8.03
N ALA A 53 -0.25 -9.66 7.32
CA ALA A 53 -0.78 -8.88 6.20
C ALA A 53 -1.30 -9.75 5.04
N THR A 54 -0.51 -10.73 4.60
CA THR A 54 -0.91 -11.67 3.53
C THR A 54 -2.10 -12.53 3.97
N GLU A 55 -2.17 -12.95 5.24
CA GLU A 55 -3.29 -13.71 5.79
C GLU A 55 -4.58 -12.86 5.84
N GLU A 56 -4.47 -11.58 6.18
CA GLU A 56 -5.62 -10.67 6.15
C GLU A 56 -6.13 -10.48 4.73
N VAL A 57 -5.23 -10.29 3.74
CA VAL A 57 -5.61 -10.24 2.31
C VAL A 57 -6.33 -11.52 1.92
N HIS A 58 -5.77 -12.67 2.24
CA HIS A 58 -6.39 -13.98 1.95
C HIS A 58 -7.81 -14.03 2.52
N ARG A 59 -7.97 -13.73 3.80
CA ARG A 59 -9.27 -13.80 4.48
C ARG A 59 -10.35 -12.97 3.80
N TYR A 60 -10.07 -11.70 3.49
CA TYR A 60 -11.06 -10.79 2.92
C TYR A 60 -11.30 -11.07 1.43
N VAL A 61 -10.22 -11.27 0.67
CA VAL A 61 -10.31 -11.48 -0.78
C VAL A 61 -10.96 -12.83 -1.09
N ASN A 62 -10.52 -13.92 -0.44
CA ASN A 62 -11.09 -15.24 -0.66
C ASN A 62 -12.59 -15.27 -0.30
N ALA A 63 -12.97 -14.74 0.85
CA ALA A 63 -14.37 -14.68 1.28
C ALA A 63 -15.27 -13.87 0.33
N ALA A 64 -14.73 -12.85 -0.35
CA ALA A 64 -15.44 -12.10 -1.38
C ALA A 64 -15.55 -12.89 -2.69
N LEU A 65 -14.46 -13.50 -3.15
CA LEU A 65 -14.41 -14.27 -4.39
C LEU A 65 -15.30 -15.51 -4.32
N GLU A 66 -15.40 -16.20 -3.18
CA GLU A 66 -16.33 -17.30 -2.95
C GLU A 66 -17.81 -16.90 -3.14
N LYS A 67 -18.12 -15.62 -2.95
CA LYS A 67 -19.45 -15.04 -3.20
C LYS A 67 -19.59 -14.44 -4.61
N ASN A 68 -18.65 -14.72 -5.50
CA ASN A 68 -18.57 -14.12 -6.83
C ASN A 68 -18.54 -12.59 -6.82
N ALA A 69 -17.90 -11.99 -5.82
CA ALA A 69 -17.81 -10.53 -5.70
C ALA A 69 -16.65 -9.96 -6.52
N LEU A 70 -16.82 -8.70 -6.96
CA LEU A 70 -15.75 -7.85 -7.43
C LEU A 70 -15.00 -7.28 -6.21
N VAL A 71 -13.67 -7.35 -6.20
CA VAL A 71 -12.83 -6.76 -5.16
C VAL A 71 -12.18 -5.49 -5.71
N LEU A 72 -12.46 -4.35 -5.10
CA LEU A 72 -11.80 -3.07 -5.38
C LEU A 72 -10.81 -2.77 -4.26
N ILE A 73 -9.56 -2.52 -4.62
CA ILE A 73 -8.50 -2.20 -3.67
C ILE A 73 -7.96 -0.80 -3.97
N PRO A 74 -8.45 0.24 -3.27
CA PRO A 74 -7.84 1.56 -3.30
C PRO A 74 -6.39 1.48 -2.79
N SER A 75 -5.42 1.91 -3.59
CA SER A 75 -4.01 1.75 -3.24
C SER A 75 -3.18 2.96 -3.67
N PHE A 76 -2.16 3.29 -2.88
CA PHE A 76 -1.13 4.21 -3.33
C PHE A 76 -0.30 3.58 -4.44
N SER A 77 0.12 4.41 -5.40
CA SER A 77 0.86 3.93 -6.57
C SER A 77 2.27 3.43 -6.23
N LEU A 78 2.87 3.98 -5.18
CA LEU A 78 4.18 3.62 -4.65
C LEU A 78 4.02 2.81 -3.35
N GLY A 79 4.74 1.71 -3.24
CA GLY A 79 4.76 0.81 -2.10
C GLY A 79 3.52 -0.09 -2.05
N ARG A 80 2.37 0.44 -1.65
CA ARG A 80 1.14 -0.33 -1.39
C ARG A 80 0.67 -1.19 -2.56
N THR A 81 0.73 -0.67 -3.78
CA THR A 81 0.35 -1.47 -4.96
C THR A 81 1.28 -2.67 -5.13
N GLN A 82 2.59 -2.48 -4.93
CA GLN A 82 3.59 -3.54 -5.05
C GLN A 82 3.42 -4.58 -3.94
N ASP A 83 3.20 -4.15 -2.70
CA ASP A 83 2.96 -5.04 -1.55
C ASP A 83 1.75 -5.96 -1.78
N ILE A 84 0.62 -5.39 -2.24
CA ILE A 84 -0.59 -6.17 -2.52
C ILE A 84 -0.39 -7.12 -3.71
N VAL A 85 0.26 -6.67 -4.76
CA VAL A 85 0.55 -7.54 -5.91
C VAL A 85 1.41 -8.72 -5.46
N TYR A 86 2.41 -8.49 -4.62
CA TYR A 86 3.27 -9.54 -4.10
C TYR A 86 2.50 -10.51 -3.18
N ALA A 87 1.70 -10.01 -2.25
CA ALA A 87 0.85 -10.83 -1.39
C ALA A 87 -0.12 -11.72 -2.19
N LEU A 88 -0.79 -11.15 -3.20
CA LEU A 88 -1.66 -11.92 -4.10
C LEU A 88 -0.87 -12.96 -4.93
N HIS A 89 0.36 -12.64 -5.31
CA HIS A 89 1.23 -13.58 -6.01
C HIS A 89 1.61 -14.77 -5.11
N GLN A 90 2.04 -14.53 -3.88
CA GLN A 90 2.32 -15.59 -2.91
C GLN A 90 1.11 -16.50 -2.73
N LEU A 91 -0.07 -15.94 -2.46
CA LEU A 91 -1.31 -16.69 -2.31
C LEU A 91 -1.70 -17.49 -3.55
N THR A 92 -1.38 -16.98 -4.73
CA THR A 92 -1.62 -17.69 -6.01
C THR A 92 -0.67 -18.87 -6.19
N LEU A 93 0.62 -18.70 -5.86
CA LEU A 93 1.62 -19.78 -5.88
C LEU A 93 1.25 -20.90 -4.90
N GLU A 94 0.77 -20.54 -3.73
CA GLU A 94 0.29 -21.45 -2.69
C GLU A 94 -1.08 -22.11 -3.04
N LYS A 95 -1.70 -21.70 -4.14
CA LYS A 95 -3.05 -22.15 -4.58
C LYS A 95 -4.15 -21.86 -3.56
N ARG A 96 -4.01 -20.77 -2.82
CA ARG A 96 -4.94 -20.33 -1.78
C ARG A 96 -5.99 -19.33 -2.27
N LEU A 97 -5.87 -18.83 -3.49
CA LEU A 97 -6.87 -17.98 -4.13
C LEU A 97 -7.48 -18.63 -5.35
N PRO A 98 -8.77 -18.42 -5.62
CA PRO A 98 -9.38 -18.77 -6.90
C PRO A 98 -8.67 -18.07 -8.06
N LYS A 99 -8.56 -18.74 -9.20
CA LYS A 99 -7.95 -18.14 -10.39
C LYS A 99 -8.93 -17.16 -11.04
N VAL A 100 -8.83 -15.90 -10.65
CA VAL A 100 -9.62 -14.78 -11.19
C VAL A 100 -8.71 -13.74 -11.83
N PRO A 101 -9.21 -12.90 -12.76
CA PRO A 101 -8.43 -11.78 -13.29
C PRO A 101 -8.06 -10.78 -12.20
N ILE A 102 -6.81 -10.31 -12.23
CA ILE A 102 -6.29 -9.26 -11.36
C ILE A 102 -5.83 -8.10 -12.25
N PHE A 103 -6.24 -6.89 -11.92
CA PHE A 103 -5.92 -5.70 -12.68
C PHE A 103 -5.24 -4.65 -11.81
N VAL A 104 -4.09 -4.15 -12.24
CA VAL A 104 -3.49 -2.92 -11.71
C VAL A 104 -3.86 -1.78 -12.64
N ASP A 105 -4.90 -1.04 -12.28
CA ASP A 105 -5.46 0.03 -13.12
C ASP A 105 -5.02 1.42 -12.64
N SER A 106 -3.76 1.71 -12.86
CA SER A 106 -3.12 3.00 -12.58
C SER A 106 -1.84 3.14 -13.40
N PRO A 107 -1.76 4.08 -14.36
CA PRO A 107 -0.52 4.32 -15.12
C PRO A 107 0.68 4.61 -14.23
N LEU A 108 0.48 5.35 -13.13
CA LEU A 108 1.55 5.66 -12.19
C LEU A 108 2.02 4.39 -11.46
N SER A 109 1.10 3.53 -11.00
CA SER A 109 1.47 2.26 -10.36
C SER A 109 2.25 1.35 -11.30
N VAL A 110 1.85 1.30 -12.59
CA VAL A 110 2.59 0.54 -13.62
C VAL A 110 4.01 1.06 -13.76
N ASN A 111 4.18 2.39 -13.89
CA ASN A 111 5.51 3.00 -14.00
C ASN A 111 6.36 2.78 -12.75
N THR A 112 5.76 2.91 -11.57
CA THR A 112 6.45 2.66 -10.29
C THR A 112 6.91 1.20 -10.19
N THR A 113 6.09 0.25 -10.62
CA THR A 113 6.49 -1.18 -10.62
C THR A 113 7.66 -1.44 -11.56
N GLU A 114 7.75 -0.74 -12.70
CA GLU A 114 8.94 -0.82 -13.55
C GLU A 114 10.20 -0.27 -12.84
N VAL A 115 10.07 0.81 -12.06
CA VAL A 115 11.18 1.33 -11.25
C VAL A 115 11.63 0.28 -10.22
N TYR A 116 10.70 -0.37 -9.53
CA TYR A 116 11.03 -1.48 -8.61
C TYR A 116 11.86 -2.57 -9.31
N ARG A 117 11.47 -2.98 -10.51
CA ARG A 117 12.21 -3.99 -11.30
C ARG A 117 13.60 -3.57 -11.69
N LEU A 118 13.85 -2.27 -11.86
CA LEU A 118 15.16 -1.71 -12.22
C LEU A 118 16.12 -1.57 -11.03
N HIS A 119 15.63 -1.68 -9.79
CA HIS A 119 16.39 -1.46 -8.57
C HIS A 119 16.38 -2.68 -7.62
N PRO A 120 16.84 -3.86 -8.08
CA PRO A 120 16.86 -5.05 -7.24
C PRO A 120 17.79 -4.91 -6.02
N GLU A 121 18.72 -3.97 -6.03
CA GLU A 121 19.60 -3.65 -4.90
C GLU A 121 18.85 -3.10 -3.68
N CYS A 122 17.62 -2.65 -3.85
CA CYS A 122 16.75 -2.18 -2.77
C CYS A 122 15.94 -3.31 -2.13
N PHE A 123 15.91 -4.49 -2.73
CA PHE A 123 15.11 -5.61 -2.24
C PHE A 123 15.77 -6.29 -1.04
N ASN A 124 14.93 -6.85 -0.19
CA ASN A 124 15.38 -7.76 0.87
C ASN A 124 15.93 -9.07 0.27
N GLN A 125 16.57 -9.89 1.11
CA GLN A 125 17.23 -11.10 0.65
C GLN A 125 16.24 -12.11 0.03
N GLU A 126 15.05 -12.23 0.59
CA GLU A 126 14.01 -13.16 0.11
C GLU A 126 13.55 -12.84 -1.31
N ILE A 127 13.21 -11.58 -1.58
CA ILE A 127 12.84 -11.14 -2.94
C ILE A 127 14.00 -11.27 -3.92
N TYR A 128 15.21 -11.01 -3.47
CA TYR A 128 16.40 -11.17 -4.32
C TYR A 128 16.58 -12.63 -4.75
N GLU A 129 16.44 -13.58 -3.84
CA GLU A 129 16.47 -15.02 -4.12
C GLU A 129 15.30 -15.46 -5.01
N PHE A 130 14.11 -14.90 -4.78
CA PHE A 130 12.94 -15.14 -5.62
C PHE A 130 13.16 -14.69 -7.06
N LEU A 131 13.80 -13.54 -7.29
CA LEU A 131 14.20 -13.07 -8.63
C LEU A 131 15.24 -13.98 -9.27
N GLN A 132 16.23 -14.46 -8.51
CA GLN A 132 17.26 -15.38 -9.03
C GLN A 132 16.67 -16.72 -9.49
N SER A 133 15.55 -17.16 -8.90
CA SER A 133 14.83 -18.35 -9.36
C SER A 133 14.12 -18.16 -10.72
N GLY A 134 14.21 -16.96 -11.31
CA GLY A 134 13.56 -16.61 -12.57
C GLY A 134 12.09 -16.20 -12.41
N THR A 135 11.61 -16.07 -11.18
CA THR A 135 10.24 -15.68 -10.90
C THR A 135 10.13 -14.16 -10.76
N ASN A 136 9.12 -13.56 -11.34
CA ASN A 136 8.87 -12.12 -11.23
C ASN A 136 7.90 -11.85 -10.05
N PRO A 137 8.32 -11.19 -8.96
CA PRO A 137 7.47 -10.95 -7.79
C PRO A 137 6.25 -10.09 -8.12
N PHE A 138 6.31 -9.29 -9.18
CA PHE A 138 5.25 -8.39 -9.65
C PHE A 138 4.58 -8.91 -10.94
N GLY A 139 4.62 -10.22 -11.20
CA GLY A 139 4.05 -10.82 -12.40
C GLY A 139 3.36 -12.16 -12.10
N MET A 140 2.14 -12.31 -12.61
CA MET A 140 1.35 -13.54 -12.55
C MET A 140 0.61 -13.73 -13.88
N ASP A 141 0.26 -14.96 -14.25
CA ASP A 141 -0.45 -15.26 -15.50
C ASP A 141 -1.80 -14.55 -15.63
N ASN A 142 -2.46 -14.31 -14.49
CA ASN A 142 -3.77 -13.68 -14.40
C ASN A 142 -3.72 -12.18 -14.01
N LEU A 143 -2.54 -11.58 -13.97
CA LEU A 143 -2.33 -10.16 -13.66
C LEU A 143 -2.16 -9.34 -14.93
N THR A 144 -2.91 -8.26 -15.04
CA THR A 144 -2.81 -7.30 -16.14
C THR A 144 -2.58 -5.89 -15.61
N TYR A 145 -1.51 -5.26 -16.09
CA TYR A 145 -1.20 -3.86 -15.83
C TYR A 145 -1.83 -2.96 -16.90
N ILE A 146 -2.71 -2.03 -16.51
CA ILE A 146 -3.50 -1.21 -17.44
C ILE A 146 -2.96 0.22 -17.47
N ARG A 147 -2.41 0.62 -18.62
CA ARG A 147 -1.99 2.00 -18.91
C ARG A 147 -3.09 2.80 -19.64
N GLU A 148 -3.70 2.16 -20.64
CA GLU A 148 -4.63 2.81 -21.55
C GLU A 148 -6.00 3.07 -20.92
N LEU A 149 -6.53 4.29 -21.14
CA LEU A 149 -7.84 4.68 -20.63
C LEU A 149 -8.97 3.80 -21.19
N SER A 150 -8.87 3.42 -22.46
CA SER A 150 -9.87 2.56 -23.13
C SER A 150 -9.99 1.19 -22.47
N HIS A 151 -8.89 0.63 -21.98
CA HIS A 151 -8.90 -0.63 -21.24
C HIS A 151 -9.44 -0.46 -19.82
N SER A 152 -9.09 0.63 -19.14
CA SER A 152 -9.64 0.99 -17.84
C SER A 152 -11.16 1.15 -17.88
N MET A 153 -11.69 1.77 -18.93
CA MET A 153 -13.13 1.96 -19.08
C MET A 153 -13.89 0.65 -19.20
N LYS A 154 -13.30 -0.38 -19.81
CA LYS A 154 -13.94 -1.72 -19.91
C LYS A 154 -14.14 -2.38 -18.54
N LEU A 155 -13.29 -2.07 -17.55
CA LEU A 155 -13.43 -2.60 -16.20
C LEU A 155 -14.67 -2.06 -15.47
N ASN A 156 -15.23 -0.93 -15.92
CA ASN A 156 -16.43 -0.37 -15.31
C ASN A 156 -17.68 -1.26 -15.54
N ASP A 157 -17.65 -2.09 -16.56
CA ASP A 157 -18.76 -2.97 -16.95
C ASP A 157 -18.52 -4.43 -16.52
N ILE A 158 -17.43 -4.69 -15.76
CA ILE A 158 -17.11 -6.04 -15.29
C ILE A 158 -18.18 -6.51 -14.29
N ASN A 159 -18.71 -7.71 -14.52
CA ASN A 159 -19.72 -8.34 -13.67
C ASN A 159 -19.26 -9.70 -13.14
N GLU A 160 -18.05 -10.13 -13.52
CA GLU A 160 -17.43 -11.38 -13.08
C GLU A 160 -16.53 -11.12 -11.86
N PRO A 161 -16.25 -12.16 -11.06
CA PRO A 161 -15.30 -12.04 -9.96
C PRO A 161 -13.93 -11.62 -10.50
N ALA A 162 -13.40 -10.54 -9.94
CA ALA A 162 -12.09 -10.00 -10.30
C ALA A 162 -11.52 -9.16 -9.16
N ILE A 163 -10.23 -8.86 -9.22
CA ILE A 163 -9.57 -7.95 -8.30
C ILE A 163 -9.08 -6.74 -9.10
N ILE A 164 -9.46 -5.53 -8.69
CA ILE A 164 -8.99 -4.28 -9.28
C ILE A 164 -8.24 -3.47 -8.24
N ILE A 165 -6.95 -3.29 -8.44
CA ILE A 165 -6.07 -2.45 -7.63
C ILE A 165 -5.92 -1.12 -8.37
N SER A 166 -6.28 -0.01 -7.75
CA SER A 166 -6.28 1.28 -8.43
C SER A 166 -5.99 2.45 -7.49
N ALA A 167 -5.25 3.44 -7.98
CA ALA A 167 -4.95 4.66 -7.23
C ALA A 167 -6.12 5.67 -7.30
N SER A 168 -6.30 6.48 -6.25
CA SER A 168 -5.45 6.67 -5.08
C SER A 168 -5.99 5.90 -3.86
N GLY A 169 -5.10 5.67 -2.87
CA GLY A 169 -5.45 4.92 -1.64
C GLY A 169 -6.56 5.59 -0.81
N MET A 170 -6.64 6.92 -0.79
CA MET A 170 -7.67 7.68 -0.07
C MET A 170 -8.90 8.02 -0.94
N CYS A 171 -8.96 7.56 -2.18
CA CYS A 171 -10.04 7.76 -3.15
C CYS A 171 -10.28 9.21 -3.59
N GLU A 172 -9.34 10.14 -3.36
CA GLU A 172 -9.50 11.56 -3.71
C GLU A 172 -9.16 11.84 -5.19
N ALA A 173 -8.39 10.98 -5.82
CA ALA A 173 -7.97 11.11 -7.22
C ALA A 173 -7.90 9.75 -7.91
N GLY A 174 -7.54 9.74 -9.19
CA GLY A 174 -7.24 8.54 -9.95
C GLY A 174 -8.47 7.75 -10.40
N ARG A 175 -8.17 6.61 -11.02
CA ARG A 175 -9.17 5.73 -11.65
C ARG A 175 -10.07 5.02 -10.65
N ILE A 176 -9.62 4.83 -9.42
CA ILE A 176 -10.43 4.24 -8.33
C ILE A 176 -11.78 4.94 -8.14
N ARG A 177 -11.83 6.26 -8.34
CA ARG A 177 -13.09 7.02 -8.23
C ARG A 177 -14.12 6.61 -9.28
N HIS A 178 -13.68 6.23 -10.47
CA HIS A 178 -14.56 5.71 -11.51
C HIS A 178 -15.07 4.31 -11.18
N HIS A 179 -14.19 3.44 -10.66
CA HIS A 179 -14.58 2.12 -10.19
C HIS A 179 -15.56 2.21 -9.03
N LEU A 180 -15.31 3.05 -8.03
CA LEU A 180 -16.24 3.28 -6.93
C LEU A 180 -17.59 3.79 -7.42
N LYS A 181 -17.61 4.79 -8.32
CA LYS A 181 -18.84 5.30 -8.93
C LYS A 181 -19.71 4.19 -9.50
N ASN A 182 -19.11 3.20 -10.17
CA ASN A 182 -19.83 2.16 -10.89
C ASN A 182 -20.18 0.93 -10.03
N HIS A 183 -19.48 0.73 -8.91
CA HIS A 183 -19.58 -0.52 -8.15
C HIS A 183 -19.92 -0.35 -6.66
N ILE A 184 -19.73 0.83 -6.03
CA ILE A 184 -19.97 1.02 -4.59
C ILE A 184 -21.43 0.79 -4.19
N GLY A 185 -22.37 0.98 -5.13
CA GLY A 185 -23.80 0.70 -4.93
C GLY A 185 -24.20 -0.75 -5.11
N LYS A 186 -23.27 -1.64 -5.46
CA LYS A 186 -23.54 -3.06 -5.71
C LYS A 186 -23.19 -3.91 -4.49
N PRO A 187 -24.09 -4.73 -3.95
CA PRO A 187 -23.83 -5.54 -2.75
C PRO A 187 -22.81 -6.69 -2.98
N ASN A 188 -22.58 -7.09 -4.23
CA ASN A 188 -21.57 -8.07 -4.62
C ASN A 188 -20.20 -7.42 -4.93
N THR A 189 -19.89 -6.32 -4.28
CA THR A 189 -18.59 -5.66 -4.34
C THR A 189 -17.98 -5.62 -2.94
N LEU A 190 -16.71 -5.93 -2.82
CA LEU A 190 -15.88 -5.62 -1.67
C LEU A 190 -14.99 -4.42 -2.01
N VAL A 191 -14.98 -3.39 -1.18
CA VAL A 191 -13.95 -2.34 -1.18
C VAL A 191 -13.01 -2.62 -0.01
N LEU A 192 -11.79 -3.01 -0.32
CA LEU A 192 -10.76 -3.36 0.67
C LEU A 192 -9.71 -2.25 0.74
N PHE A 193 -9.79 -1.45 1.80
CA PHE A 193 -8.79 -0.41 2.07
C PHE A 193 -7.52 -1.00 2.68
N ILE A 194 -6.38 -0.48 2.24
CA ILE A 194 -5.07 -0.93 2.69
C ILE A 194 -4.34 0.24 3.32
N GLY A 195 -4.45 0.32 4.64
CA GLY A 195 -3.86 1.39 5.45
C GLY A 195 -4.83 2.51 5.78
N TYR A 196 -4.29 3.67 6.09
CA TYR A 196 -5.00 4.83 6.63
C TYR A 196 -5.64 5.69 5.54
N CYS A 197 -6.81 6.22 5.85
CA CYS A 197 -7.44 7.30 5.10
C CYS A 197 -7.54 8.56 5.98
N ALA A 198 -6.96 9.67 5.53
CA ALA A 198 -7.02 10.93 6.25
C ALA A 198 -8.46 11.43 6.38
N ALA A 199 -8.76 12.11 7.49
CA ALA A 199 -10.06 12.72 7.72
C ALA A 199 -10.47 13.64 6.55
N ASN A 200 -11.78 13.70 6.28
CA ASN A 200 -12.37 14.46 5.18
C ASN A 200 -12.01 13.95 3.76
N THR A 201 -11.50 12.73 3.61
CA THR A 201 -11.34 12.08 2.31
C THR A 201 -12.53 11.18 1.98
N LEU A 202 -12.75 10.90 0.70
CA LEU A 202 -13.79 9.95 0.28
C LEU A 202 -13.57 8.56 0.90
N GLY A 203 -12.31 8.12 0.99
CA GLY A 203 -11.97 6.85 1.64
C GLY A 203 -12.39 6.83 3.12
N ALA A 204 -12.10 7.90 3.87
CA ALA A 204 -12.52 8.02 5.26
C ALA A 204 -14.04 7.99 5.41
N TYR A 205 -14.78 8.75 4.58
CA TYR A 205 -16.26 8.73 4.63
C TYR A 205 -16.83 7.34 4.36
N ILE A 206 -16.22 6.55 3.48
CA ILE A 206 -16.65 5.17 3.21
C ILE A 206 -16.34 4.28 4.44
N LEU A 207 -15.14 4.40 5.02
CA LEU A 207 -14.71 3.63 6.21
C LEU A 207 -15.54 3.96 7.45
N ASP A 208 -15.97 5.21 7.61
CA ASP A 208 -16.85 5.66 8.71
C ASP A 208 -18.28 5.08 8.62
N GLY A 209 -18.58 4.29 7.59
CA GLY A 209 -19.87 3.61 7.43
C GLY A 209 -21.01 4.49 6.93
N ASN A 210 -20.67 5.62 6.28
CA ASN A 210 -21.68 6.47 5.65
C ASN A 210 -22.48 5.68 4.61
N LYS A 211 -23.82 5.75 4.67
CA LYS A 211 -24.70 5.03 3.76
C LYS A 211 -24.75 5.62 2.35
N GLN A 212 -24.25 6.83 2.20
CA GLN A 212 -24.16 7.55 0.94
C GLN A 212 -22.90 8.41 0.94
N VAL A 213 -22.20 8.45 -0.20
CA VAL A 213 -21.00 9.27 -0.40
C VAL A 213 -21.09 10.05 -1.71
N ASN A 214 -20.39 11.19 -1.80
CA ASN A 214 -20.33 12.01 -3.01
C ASN A 214 -19.11 11.62 -3.86
N ILE A 215 -19.37 11.22 -5.11
CA ILE A 215 -18.32 10.93 -6.08
C ILE A 215 -18.56 11.81 -7.31
N PHE A 216 -17.58 12.62 -7.69
CA PHE A 216 -17.71 13.62 -8.77
C PHE A 216 -18.92 14.55 -8.58
N GLY A 217 -19.19 14.98 -7.34
CA GLY A 217 -20.27 15.89 -7.02
C GLY A 217 -21.69 15.27 -7.05
N LYS A 218 -21.79 13.95 -7.22
CA LYS A 218 -23.08 13.23 -7.21
C LYS A 218 -23.14 12.24 -6.05
N PRO A 219 -24.32 12.06 -5.41
CA PRO A 219 -24.50 11.11 -4.33
C PRO A 219 -24.62 9.66 -4.86
N TYR A 220 -23.93 8.74 -4.21
CA TYR A 220 -24.02 7.30 -4.47
C TYR A 220 -24.28 6.53 -3.18
N PRO A 221 -25.24 5.60 -3.16
CA PRO A 221 -25.48 4.75 -2.01
C PRO A 221 -24.31 3.77 -1.82
N VAL A 222 -23.87 3.56 -0.57
CA VAL A 222 -22.86 2.55 -0.23
C VAL A 222 -23.59 1.27 0.15
N ARG A 223 -23.52 0.27 -0.73
CA ARG A 223 -24.05 -1.08 -0.53
C ARG A 223 -22.98 -2.15 -0.60
N ALA A 224 -21.79 -1.80 -1.12
CA ALA A 224 -20.62 -2.67 -1.13
C ALA A 224 -20.25 -3.07 0.31
N GLN A 225 -19.63 -4.22 0.45
CA GLN A 225 -18.93 -4.60 1.68
C GLN A 225 -17.68 -3.75 1.81
N ILE A 226 -17.39 -3.24 3.01
CA ILE A 226 -16.24 -2.40 3.29
C ILE A 226 -15.36 -3.13 4.31
N ALA A 227 -14.08 -3.22 4.02
CA ALA A 227 -13.09 -3.78 4.94
C ALA A 227 -11.81 -2.94 4.90
N GLN A 228 -11.00 -3.05 5.96
CA GLN A 228 -9.71 -2.37 6.09
C GLN A 228 -8.66 -3.32 6.65
N ILE A 229 -7.44 -3.19 6.14
CA ILE A 229 -6.22 -3.83 6.63
C ILE A 229 -5.23 -2.72 6.95
N ASP A 230 -4.65 -2.71 8.14
CA ASP A 230 -3.67 -1.71 8.59
C ASP A 230 -2.23 -2.24 8.62
N SER A 231 -2.05 -3.55 8.53
CA SER A 231 -0.74 -4.22 8.59
C SER A 231 0.22 -3.85 7.45
N PHE A 232 -0.28 -3.26 6.35
CA PHE A 232 0.54 -2.74 5.24
C PHE A 232 0.98 -1.28 5.41
N SER A 233 1.00 -0.69 6.60
CA SER A 233 1.48 0.69 6.75
C SER A 233 2.91 0.86 6.22
N GLY A 234 3.16 1.95 5.50
CA GLY A 234 4.48 2.32 4.99
C GLY A 234 5.27 3.20 5.94
N HIS A 235 4.67 3.60 7.05
CA HIS A 235 5.30 4.41 8.08
C HIS A 235 5.56 3.58 9.31
N ALA A 236 6.67 3.84 9.97
CA ALA A 236 7.00 3.21 11.25
C ALA A 236 5.99 3.59 12.34
N ASP A 237 5.68 2.62 13.20
CA ASP A 237 4.90 2.88 14.40
C ASP A 237 5.77 3.44 15.55
N ARG A 238 5.15 3.70 16.71
CA ARG A 238 5.84 4.27 17.86
C ARG A 238 7.09 3.48 18.26
N ASP A 239 6.99 2.17 18.34
CA ASP A 239 8.08 1.33 18.85
C ASP A 239 9.17 1.17 17.77
N GLU A 240 8.80 1.09 16.50
CA GLU A 240 9.72 1.09 15.36
C GLU A 240 10.49 2.41 15.24
N LEU A 241 9.82 3.57 15.42
CA LEU A 241 10.46 4.89 15.49
C LEU A 241 11.47 5.00 16.63
N LEU A 242 11.07 4.55 17.84
CA LEU A 242 11.95 4.55 19.01
C LEU A 242 13.14 3.60 18.81
N HIS A 243 12.93 2.45 18.20
CA HIS A 243 13.98 1.51 17.85
C HIS A 243 14.99 2.13 16.86
N TYR A 244 14.50 2.78 15.81
CA TYR A 244 15.35 3.46 14.84
C TYR A 244 16.23 4.53 15.50
N VAL A 245 15.63 5.40 16.32
CA VAL A 245 16.37 6.43 17.07
C VAL A 245 17.38 5.82 18.01
N GLY A 246 17.03 4.72 18.68
CA GLY A 246 17.91 4.00 19.63
C GLY A 246 19.14 3.37 18.98
N ASN A 247 19.06 3.06 17.67
CA ASN A 247 20.17 2.47 16.90
C ASN A 247 21.09 3.52 16.26
N LEU A 248 20.73 4.81 16.33
CA LEU A 248 21.63 5.87 15.86
C LEU A 248 22.81 6.01 16.80
N THR A 249 24.01 6.08 16.24
CA THR A 249 25.21 6.37 17.01
C THR A 249 25.56 7.86 16.95
N GLY A 250 26.40 8.32 17.90
CA GLY A 250 26.82 9.71 17.98
C GLY A 250 26.22 10.45 19.17
N SER A 251 26.35 11.75 19.14
CA SER A 251 25.92 12.65 20.22
C SER A 251 24.75 13.50 19.76
N LEU A 252 23.56 12.90 19.68
CA LEU A 252 22.32 13.61 19.33
C LEU A 252 22.11 14.84 20.23
N LYS A 253 22.16 16.01 19.60
CA LYS A 253 21.96 17.32 20.28
C LYS A 253 20.51 17.76 20.26
N LYS A 254 19.79 17.39 19.19
CA LYS A 254 18.39 17.75 19.02
C LYS A 254 17.68 16.80 18.08
N ILE A 255 16.45 16.48 18.43
CA ILE A 255 15.49 15.78 17.56
C ILE A 255 14.37 16.76 17.20
N VAL A 256 14.06 16.84 15.92
CA VAL A 256 12.90 17.57 15.38
C VAL A 256 11.95 16.52 14.86
N VAL A 257 10.71 16.58 15.30
CA VAL A 257 9.65 15.66 14.92
C VAL A 257 8.71 16.40 13.98
N SER A 258 8.33 15.75 12.87
CA SER A 258 7.37 16.31 11.91
C SER A 258 6.43 15.21 11.39
N HIS A 259 5.30 15.67 10.87
CA HIS A 259 4.30 14.82 10.25
C HIS A 259 3.82 15.48 8.96
#